data_171b539f54003b103c26728140aca860
#
_entry.id   171b539f54003b103c26728140aca860
#
_cell.length_a   1.000
_cell.length_b   1.000
_cell.length_c   1.000
_cell.angle_alpha   90.00
_cell.angle_beta   90.00
_cell.angle_gamma   90.00
#
_symmetry.space_group_name_H-M   'P 1'
#
loop_
_entity.id
_entity.type
_entity.pdbx_description
1 polymer ?
#
loop_
_entity_poly.entity_id
_entity_poly.type
_entity_poly.pdbx_seq_one_letter_code
_entity_poly.pdbx_strand_id
1 'polypeptide(L)'
;ELSVALYRHLLGLPEGEGSRDEPGAGQDLNLLCCDIDAELIERARSSSPFPASISFAQLDIMDSGAREPLLSSHLRRFGRAAFDIGFCMSVTMWIHLNHGDSGLVAFLAFLASLCRYLLVEPQPWKCYRAAARRLRRLGRNDFDHFRSLAIHGDMAARITEILTKDCAMDLVCCFGSTSWDRSLLLFKAKGWNPEDREPLERGCD
;
A
#
# COMPACT_ATOMS: atom_id res chain seq x y z
N GLU A 1 5.08 2.31 13.88
CA GLU A 1 6.55 2.43 13.76
C GLU A 1 6.99 2.60 12.30
N LEU A 2 6.65 1.67 11.37
CA LEU A 2 7.08 1.74 9.97
C LEU A 2 6.68 3.06 9.28
N SER A 3 5.44 3.51 9.45
CA SER A 3 4.93 4.75 8.83
C SER A 3 5.71 5.98 9.28
N VAL A 4 6.05 6.05 10.57
CA VAL A 4 6.83 7.16 11.14
C VAL A 4 8.28 7.11 10.65
N ALA A 5 8.89 5.92 10.60
CA ALA A 5 10.24 5.74 10.07
C ALA A 5 10.31 6.12 8.59
N LEU A 6 9.34 5.68 7.79
CA LEU A 6 9.22 6.06 6.38
C LEU A 6 9.07 7.58 6.21
N TYR A 7 8.21 8.22 6.99
CA TYR A 7 7.99 9.66 6.96
C TYR A 7 9.29 10.42 7.26
N ARG A 8 9.99 10.04 8.33
CA ARG A 8 11.30 10.63 8.69
C ARG A 8 12.32 10.45 7.57
N HIS A 9 12.42 9.25 7.03
CA HIS A 9 13.36 8.94 5.95
C HIS A 9 13.11 9.78 4.70
N LEU A 10 11.84 9.91 4.27
CA LEU A 10 11.47 10.69 3.09
C LEU A 10 11.74 12.19 3.26
N LEU A 11 11.73 12.70 4.48
CA LEU A 11 12.05 14.10 4.80
C LEU A 11 13.53 14.31 5.16
N GLY A 12 14.36 13.26 5.19
CA GLY A 12 15.76 13.35 5.61
C GLY A 12 15.93 13.72 7.10
N LEU A 13 14.92 13.43 7.94
CA LEU A 13 14.97 13.70 9.36
C LEU A 13 15.81 12.62 10.09
N PRO A 14 16.59 13.00 11.13
CA PRO A 14 17.42 12.05 11.86
C PRO A 14 16.59 10.96 12.56
N GLU A 15 17.14 9.75 12.63
CA GLU A 15 16.60 8.68 13.45
C GLU A 15 16.91 8.96 14.92
N GLY A 16 15.90 9.26 15.75
CA GLY A 16 16.04 9.46 17.18
C GLY A 16 14.71 9.74 17.87
N GLU A 17 14.51 9.15 19.05
CA GLU A 17 13.39 9.50 19.92
C GLU A 17 13.63 10.92 20.47
N GLY A 18 12.76 11.86 20.13
CA GLY A 18 12.73 13.19 20.76
C GLY A 18 12.84 14.41 19.85
N SER A 19 13.29 14.27 18.62
CA SER A 19 13.30 15.40 17.68
C SER A 19 11.88 15.62 17.13
N ARG A 20 11.20 16.65 17.64
CA ARG A 20 9.98 17.23 17.05
C ARG A 20 10.36 18.23 15.96
N ASP A 21 11.38 17.91 15.17
CA ASP A 21 11.77 18.76 14.08
C ASP A 21 10.63 18.76 13.05
N GLU A 22 9.91 19.88 13.00
CA GLU A 22 8.93 20.11 11.95
C GLU A 22 9.66 20.15 10.61
N PRO A 23 9.03 19.60 9.53
CA PRO A 23 9.61 19.67 8.20
C PRO A 23 9.97 21.12 7.86
N GLY A 24 11.17 21.34 7.29
CA GLY A 24 11.58 22.67 6.86
C GLY A 24 10.54 23.27 5.91
N ALA A 25 10.36 24.58 5.98
CA ALA A 25 9.39 25.31 5.16
C ALA A 25 9.57 24.95 3.67
N GLY A 26 8.57 24.29 3.06
CA GLY A 26 8.54 23.92 1.65
C GLY A 26 8.52 22.42 1.34
N GLN A 27 8.53 21.54 2.34
CA GLN A 27 8.39 20.09 2.16
C GLN A 27 7.02 19.60 2.68
N ASP A 28 6.02 19.58 1.82
CA ASP A 28 4.68 19.07 2.14
C ASP A 28 4.60 17.57 1.83
N LEU A 29 4.91 16.73 2.80
CA LEU A 29 4.68 15.29 2.74
C LEU A 29 3.48 14.92 3.60
N ASN A 30 2.46 14.29 2.99
CA ASN A 30 1.29 13.80 3.70
C ASN A 30 1.15 12.30 3.46
N LEU A 31 1.06 11.52 4.54
CA LEU A 31 0.83 10.08 4.48
C LEU A 31 -0.59 9.74 4.93
N LEU A 32 -1.24 8.85 4.20
CA LEU A 32 -2.43 8.14 4.64
C LEU A 32 -2.07 6.67 4.85
N CYS A 33 -2.20 6.21 6.09
CA CYS A 33 -1.94 4.84 6.49
C CYS A 33 -3.25 4.13 6.79
N CYS A 34 -3.50 3.03 6.09
CA CYS A 34 -4.73 2.24 6.24
C CYS A 34 -4.40 0.83 6.71
N ASP A 35 -5.21 0.30 7.61
CA ASP A 35 -5.20 -1.11 8.01
C ASP A 35 -6.63 -1.54 8.35
N ILE A 36 -6.94 -2.83 8.18
CA ILE A 36 -8.22 -3.40 8.58
C ILE A 36 -8.35 -3.52 10.10
N ASP A 37 -7.25 -3.61 10.82
CA ASP A 37 -7.18 -3.77 12.27
C ASP A 37 -7.32 -2.43 12.99
N ALA A 38 -8.48 -2.24 13.64
CA ALA A 38 -8.79 -1.02 14.39
C ALA A 38 -7.83 -0.76 15.56
N GLU A 39 -7.36 -1.81 16.24
CA GLU A 39 -6.45 -1.68 17.40
C GLU A 39 -5.06 -1.23 16.94
N LEU A 40 -4.58 -1.77 15.82
CA LEU A 40 -3.33 -1.32 15.22
C LEU A 40 -3.38 0.14 14.78
N ILE A 41 -4.49 0.56 14.17
CA ILE A 41 -4.71 1.94 13.74
C ILE A 41 -4.76 2.89 14.94
N GLU A 42 -5.50 2.55 15.99
CA GLU A 42 -5.61 3.41 17.17
C GLU A 42 -4.26 3.55 17.90
N ARG A 43 -3.54 2.45 18.05
CA ARG A 43 -2.18 2.46 18.62
C ARG A 43 -1.22 3.31 17.79
N ALA A 44 -1.25 3.17 16.46
CA ALA A 44 -0.41 3.94 15.56
C ALA A 44 -0.74 5.44 15.61
N ARG A 45 -2.03 5.77 15.66
CA ARG A 45 -2.51 7.16 15.79
C ARG A 45 -2.06 7.80 17.10
N SER A 46 -2.24 7.10 18.22
CA SER A 46 -1.88 7.60 19.55
C SER A 46 -0.37 7.76 19.75
N SER A 47 0.44 6.96 19.05
CA SER A 47 1.90 7.00 19.17
C SER A 47 2.60 7.85 18.09
N SER A 48 1.86 8.43 17.14
CA SER A 48 2.46 9.21 16.05
C SER A 48 2.94 10.58 16.53
N PRO A 49 4.21 10.94 16.31
CA PRO A 49 4.72 12.27 16.61
C PRO A 49 4.33 13.32 15.56
N PHE A 50 3.71 12.92 14.43
CA PHE A 50 3.35 13.79 13.30
C PHE A 50 1.86 13.72 12.96
N PRO A 51 0.96 14.07 13.88
CA PRO A 51 -0.48 13.90 13.67
C PRO A 51 -1.07 14.83 12.59
N ALA A 52 -0.39 15.92 12.25
CA ALA A 52 -0.80 16.81 11.17
C ALA A 52 -0.49 16.27 9.77
N SER A 53 0.57 15.44 9.65
CA SER A 53 1.11 14.97 8.37
C SER A 53 0.88 13.48 8.12
N ILE A 54 0.65 12.69 9.17
CA ILE A 54 0.36 11.25 9.06
C ILE A 54 -1.06 10.99 9.55
N SER A 55 -1.94 10.62 8.62
CA SER A 55 -3.31 10.20 8.91
C SER A 55 -3.40 8.69 9.00
N PHE A 56 -4.18 8.18 9.97
CA PHE A 56 -4.42 6.74 10.14
C PHE A 56 -5.92 6.47 10.03
N ALA A 57 -6.29 5.50 9.20
CA ALA A 57 -7.68 5.13 8.99
C ALA A 57 -7.86 3.60 9.05
N GLN A 58 -8.84 3.15 9.83
CA GLN A 58 -9.31 1.77 9.71
C GLN A 58 -10.03 1.63 8.36
N LEU A 59 -9.60 0.67 7.55
CA LEU A 59 -10.16 0.45 6.22
C LEU A 59 -9.99 -0.99 5.78
N ASP A 60 -11.09 -1.64 5.45
CA ASP A 60 -11.04 -2.79 4.54
C ASP A 60 -10.89 -2.26 3.11
N ILE A 61 -9.72 -2.42 2.54
CA ILE A 61 -9.40 -1.92 1.19
C ILE A 61 -10.22 -2.63 0.10
N MET A 62 -10.82 -3.77 0.40
CA MET A 62 -11.67 -4.51 -0.52
C MET A 62 -13.13 -4.04 -0.48
N ASP A 63 -13.53 -3.29 0.54
CA ASP A 63 -14.86 -2.65 0.61
C ASP A 63 -14.84 -1.35 -0.21
N SER A 64 -15.43 -1.39 -1.41
CA SER A 64 -15.51 -0.23 -2.30
C SER A 64 -16.35 0.90 -1.69
N GLY A 65 -17.41 0.58 -0.95
CA GLY A 65 -18.26 1.56 -0.31
C GLY A 65 -17.54 2.38 0.78
N ALA A 66 -16.56 1.78 1.45
CA ALA A 66 -15.75 2.45 2.46
C ALA A 66 -14.50 3.13 1.88
N ARG A 67 -13.80 2.46 0.95
CA ARG A 67 -12.50 2.95 0.44
C ARG A 67 -12.64 4.18 -0.45
N GLU A 68 -13.62 4.21 -1.35
CA GLU A 68 -13.75 5.29 -2.33
C GLU A 68 -13.99 6.66 -1.69
N PRO A 69 -14.96 6.84 -0.77
CA PRO A 69 -15.16 8.11 -0.13
C PRO A 69 -13.98 8.52 0.76
N LEU A 70 -13.33 7.58 1.45
CA LEU A 70 -12.19 7.88 2.31
C LEU A 70 -10.99 8.37 1.51
N LEU A 71 -10.58 7.62 0.48
CA LEU A 71 -9.41 7.96 -0.34
C LEU A 71 -9.65 9.22 -1.16
N SER A 72 -10.84 9.38 -1.75
CA SER A 72 -11.21 10.58 -2.50
C SER A 72 -11.26 11.82 -1.61
N SER A 73 -11.76 11.70 -0.38
CA SER A 73 -11.78 12.81 0.58
C SER A 73 -10.37 13.24 0.96
N HIS A 74 -9.46 12.27 1.20
CA HIS A 74 -8.06 12.55 1.49
C HIS A 74 -7.38 13.27 0.32
N LEU A 75 -7.50 12.75 -0.90
CA LEU A 75 -6.92 13.36 -2.09
C LEU A 75 -7.44 14.79 -2.33
N ARG A 76 -8.76 15.01 -2.22
CA ARG A 76 -9.38 16.33 -2.37
C ARG A 76 -8.86 17.34 -1.34
N ARG A 77 -8.64 16.92 -0.08
CA ARG A 77 -8.07 17.77 0.97
C ARG A 77 -6.75 18.40 0.54
N PHE A 78 -5.96 17.69 -0.24
CA PHE A 78 -4.64 18.15 -0.73
C PHE A 78 -4.66 18.60 -2.20
N GLY A 79 -5.85 18.75 -2.82
CA GLY A 79 -5.98 19.17 -4.21
C GLY A 79 -5.34 18.18 -5.20
N ARG A 80 -5.40 16.87 -4.91
CA ARG A 80 -4.75 15.82 -5.72
C ARG A 80 -5.77 14.88 -6.34
N ALA A 81 -5.51 14.45 -7.58
CA ALA A 81 -6.33 13.44 -8.27
C ALA A 81 -5.85 12.01 -8.02
N ALA A 82 -4.58 11.83 -7.66
CA ALA A 82 -3.97 10.53 -7.39
C ALA A 82 -2.87 10.67 -6.32
N PHE A 83 -2.53 9.56 -5.68
CA PHE A 83 -1.36 9.49 -4.80
C PHE A 83 -0.07 9.50 -5.64
N ASP A 84 0.95 10.22 -5.18
CA ASP A 84 2.25 10.21 -5.85
C ASP A 84 2.91 8.82 -5.73
N ILE A 85 2.78 8.17 -4.58
CA ILE A 85 3.24 6.80 -4.36
C ILE A 85 2.33 6.05 -3.38
N GLY A 86 2.01 4.80 -3.70
CA GLY A 86 1.38 3.82 -2.82
C GLY A 86 2.40 2.82 -2.30
N PHE A 87 2.29 2.45 -1.03
CA PHE A 87 3.10 1.41 -0.39
C PHE A 87 2.22 0.22 -0.02
N CYS A 88 2.38 -0.90 -0.72
CA CYS A 88 1.65 -2.14 -0.49
C CYS A 88 2.57 -3.16 0.20
N MET A 89 2.69 -3.03 1.54
CA MET A 89 3.63 -3.78 2.34
C MET A 89 2.94 -4.95 3.03
N SER A 90 3.34 -6.18 2.69
CA SER A 90 2.88 -7.42 3.34
C SER A 90 1.36 -7.68 3.31
N VAL A 91 0.64 -7.14 2.31
CA VAL A 91 -0.84 -7.20 2.22
C VAL A 91 -1.31 -8.19 1.16
N THR A 92 -0.61 -8.31 0.02
CA THR A 92 -1.06 -9.06 -1.16
C THR A 92 -1.49 -10.50 -0.87
N MET A 93 -0.77 -11.20 -0.01
CA MET A 93 -1.11 -12.57 0.40
C MET A 93 -2.47 -12.64 1.11
N TRP A 94 -2.75 -11.68 1.99
CA TRP A 94 -4.00 -11.68 2.76
C TRP A 94 -5.20 -11.39 1.87
N ILE A 95 -5.08 -10.44 0.96
CA ILE A 95 -6.10 -10.19 -0.07
C ILE A 95 -6.33 -11.45 -0.90
N HIS A 96 -5.26 -12.06 -1.39
CA HIS A 96 -5.34 -13.25 -2.24
C HIS A 96 -5.98 -14.45 -1.53
N LEU A 97 -5.60 -14.72 -0.27
CA LEU A 97 -6.17 -15.82 0.51
C LEU A 97 -7.65 -15.65 0.83
N ASN A 98 -8.11 -14.41 1.04
CA ASN A 98 -9.49 -14.12 1.43
C ASN A 98 -10.42 -13.83 0.25
N HIS A 99 -9.89 -13.37 -0.90
CA HIS A 99 -10.69 -12.94 -2.04
C HIS A 99 -10.37 -13.69 -3.35
N GLY A 100 -9.45 -14.67 -3.32
CA GLY A 100 -9.06 -15.46 -4.48
C GLY A 100 -8.26 -14.69 -5.52
N ASP A 101 -8.02 -15.33 -6.67
CA ASP A 101 -7.26 -14.76 -7.78
C ASP A 101 -7.91 -13.48 -8.32
N SER A 102 -9.22 -13.47 -8.47
CA SER A 102 -9.96 -12.29 -8.93
C SER A 102 -9.85 -11.11 -7.97
N GLY A 103 -9.87 -11.37 -6.67
CA GLY A 103 -9.67 -10.35 -5.65
C GLY A 103 -8.27 -9.76 -5.67
N LEU A 104 -7.23 -10.57 -5.86
CA LEU A 104 -5.87 -10.08 -6.01
C LEU A 104 -5.73 -9.18 -7.25
N VAL A 105 -6.25 -9.61 -8.40
CA VAL A 105 -6.22 -8.82 -9.64
C VAL A 105 -6.98 -7.50 -9.47
N ALA A 106 -8.19 -7.54 -8.92
CA ALA A 106 -9.00 -6.33 -8.68
C ALA A 106 -8.31 -5.35 -7.72
N PHE A 107 -7.69 -5.85 -6.66
CA PHE A 107 -6.91 -5.05 -5.72
C PHE A 107 -5.72 -4.34 -6.37
N LEU A 108 -4.92 -5.09 -7.15
CA LEU A 108 -3.76 -4.53 -7.86
C LEU A 108 -4.17 -3.50 -8.91
N ALA A 109 -5.25 -3.78 -9.67
CA ALA A 109 -5.81 -2.84 -10.65
C ALA A 109 -6.30 -1.56 -9.98
N PHE A 110 -6.95 -1.69 -8.83
CA PHE A 110 -7.40 -0.53 -8.05
C PHE A 110 -6.22 0.33 -7.59
N LEU A 111 -5.17 -0.27 -7.00
CA LEU A 111 -3.98 0.48 -6.58
C LEU A 111 -3.27 1.15 -7.76
N ALA A 112 -3.17 0.45 -8.89
CA ALA A 112 -2.55 0.97 -10.12
C ALA A 112 -3.31 2.19 -10.67
N SER A 113 -4.65 2.21 -10.57
CA SER A 113 -5.47 3.33 -11.00
C SER A 113 -5.37 4.56 -10.08
N LEU A 114 -4.95 4.35 -8.82
CA LEU A 114 -4.96 5.36 -7.78
C LEU A 114 -3.58 6.01 -7.54
N CYS A 115 -2.50 5.32 -7.94
CA CYS A 115 -1.14 5.71 -7.61
C CYS A 115 -0.30 5.93 -8.88
N ARG A 116 0.52 6.99 -8.86
CA ARG A 116 1.51 7.24 -9.93
C ARG A 116 2.70 6.30 -9.86
N TYR A 117 3.14 6.03 -8.63
CA TYR A 117 4.11 4.99 -8.30
C TYR A 117 3.49 4.01 -7.32
N LEU A 118 3.87 2.75 -7.40
CA LEU A 118 3.42 1.70 -6.50
C LEU A 118 4.60 0.84 -6.08
N LEU A 119 4.92 0.85 -4.79
CA LEU A 119 5.90 -0.06 -4.19
C LEU A 119 5.17 -1.24 -3.58
N VAL A 120 5.49 -2.44 -4.04
CA VAL A 120 4.85 -3.68 -3.60
C VAL A 120 5.88 -4.61 -2.97
N GLU A 121 5.54 -5.18 -1.81
CA GLU A 121 6.25 -6.27 -1.15
C GLU A 121 5.43 -7.56 -1.23
N PRO A 122 5.56 -8.38 -2.30
CA PRO A 122 4.85 -9.64 -2.40
C PRO A 122 5.36 -10.65 -1.38
N GLN A 123 4.46 -11.28 -0.65
CA GLN A 123 4.85 -12.42 0.19
C GLN A 123 5.05 -13.65 -0.69
N PRO A 124 6.18 -14.38 -0.53
CA PRO A 124 6.45 -15.59 -1.32
C PRO A 124 5.49 -16.71 -0.97
N TRP A 125 5.30 -17.66 -1.90
CA TRP A 125 4.34 -18.77 -1.75
C TRP A 125 4.54 -19.61 -0.47
N LYS A 126 5.77 -19.64 0.07
CA LYS A 126 6.04 -20.28 1.38
C LYS A 126 5.23 -19.66 2.51
N CYS A 127 4.94 -18.35 2.46
CA CYS A 127 4.15 -17.65 3.46
C CYS A 127 2.67 -18.06 3.41
N TYR A 128 2.09 -18.24 2.23
CA TYR A 128 0.73 -18.76 2.02
C TYR A 128 0.55 -20.13 2.66
N ARG A 129 1.50 -21.04 2.38
CA ARG A 129 1.50 -22.40 2.98
C ARG A 129 1.66 -22.36 4.51
N ALA A 130 2.44 -21.41 5.02
CA ALA A 130 2.64 -21.24 6.46
C ALA A 130 1.35 -20.71 7.13
N ALA A 131 0.68 -19.74 6.51
CA ALA A 131 -0.60 -19.20 6.99
C ALA A 131 -1.69 -20.28 7.05
N ALA A 132 -1.87 -21.05 5.98
CA ALA A 132 -2.83 -22.15 5.92
C ALA A 132 -2.53 -23.25 6.97
N ARG A 133 -1.26 -23.60 7.17
CA ARG A 133 -0.86 -24.55 8.23
C ARG A 133 -1.14 -24.01 9.63
N ARG A 134 -0.96 -22.70 9.85
CA ARG A 134 -1.26 -22.07 11.15
C ARG A 134 -2.72 -22.17 11.50
N LEU A 135 -3.64 -21.86 10.55
CA LEU A 135 -5.08 -21.99 10.78
C LEU A 135 -5.48 -23.41 11.16
N ARG A 136 -4.98 -24.42 10.43
CA ARG A 136 -5.26 -25.83 10.71
C ARG A 136 -4.76 -26.28 12.10
N ARG A 137 -3.58 -25.79 12.53
CA ARG A 137 -3.07 -26.06 13.89
C ARG A 137 -3.93 -25.44 14.98
N LEU A 138 -4.63 -24.34 14.69
CA LEU A 138 -5.56 -23.69 15.60
C LEU A 138 -6.97 -24.31 15.56
N GLY A 139 -7.15 -25.45 14.85
CA GLY A 139 -8.46 -26.09 14.69
C GLY A 139 -9.47 -25.24 13.88
N ARG A 140 -9.00 -24.25 13.13
CA ARG A 140 -9.83 -23.42 12.25
C ARG A 140 -9.84 -24.01 10.83
N ASN A 141 -10.91 -23.70 10.09
CA ASN A 141 -10.96 -24.01 8.66
C ASN A 141 -9.84 -23.31 7.93
N ASP A 142 -9.39 -23.90 6.81
CA ASP A 142 -8.44 -23.28 5.89
C ASP A 142 -9.05 -22.02 5.27
N PHE A 143 -8.24 -21.19 4.60
CA PHE A 143 -8.78 -20.10 3.79
C PHE A 143 -9.60 -20.69 2.64
N ASP A 144 -10.80 -20.14 2.41
CA ASP A 144 -11.77 -20.69 1.45
C ASP A 144 -11.19 -20.81 0.04
N HIS A 145 -10.35 -19.84 -0.35
CA HIS A 145 -9.75 -19.81 -1.67
C HIS A 145 -8.42 -20.56 -1.79
N PHE A 146 -7.73 -20.91 -0.68
CA PHE A 146 -6.35 -21.40 -0.74
C PHE A 146 -6.12 -22.60 -1.68
N ARG A 147 -7.10 -23.52 -1.76
CA ARG A 147 -6.99 -24.73 -2.59
C ARG A 147 -7.37 -24.50 -4.05
N SER A 148 -8.05 -23.42 -4.36
CA SER A 148 -8.52 -23.07 -5.71
C SER A 148 -7.67 -21.98 -6.39
N LEU A 149 -6.63 -21.46 -5.70
CA LEU A 149 -5.76 -20.44 -6.27
C LEU A 149 -4.99 -20.98 -7.48
N ALA A 150 -5.17 -20.36 -8.64
CA ALA A 150 -4.42 -20.64 -9.87
C ALA A 150 -3.15 -19.78 -9.96
N ILE A 151 -3.18 -18.57 -9.38
CA ILE A 151 -2.00 -17.69 -9.27
C ILE A 151 -1.16 -18.13 -8.08
N HIS A 152 -0.06 -18.84 -8.36
CA HIS A 152 0.83 -19.40 -7.33
C HIS A 152 2.28 -19.50 -7.81
N GLY A 153 3.19 -19.97 -6.94
CA GLY A 153 4.60 -20.14 -7.25
C GLY A 153 5.42 -18.89 -6.97
N ASP A 154 6.02 -18.31 -8.01
CA ASP A 154 6.75 -17.04 -7.88
C ASP A 154 5.77 -15.85 -7.86
N MET A 155 5.39 -15.45 -6.68
CA MET A 155 4.41 -14.37 -6.48
C MET A 155 4.93 -13.03 -6.94
N ALA A 156 6.22 -12.76 -6.87
CA ALA A 156 6.81 -11.52 -7.36
C ALA A 156 6.67 -11.44 -8.89
N ALA A 157 6.99 -12.51 -9.61
CA ALA A 157 6.80 -12.60 -11.04
C ALA A 157 5.32 -12.49 -11.45
N ARG A 158 4.41 -13.16 -10.72
CA ARG A 158 2.97 -13.11 -11.00
C ARG A 158 2.37 -11.71 -10.81
N ILE A 159 2.72 -11.03 -9.71
CA ILE A 159 2.27 -9.66 -9.45
C ILE A 159 2.86 -8.69 -10.48
N THR A 160 4.13 -8.87 -10.86
CA THR A 160 4.74 -8.08 -11.93
C THR A 160 3.99 -8.27 -13.25
N GLU A 161 3.64 -9.50 -13.60
CA GLU A 161 2.88 -9.80 -14.82
C GLU A 161 1.52 -9.09 -14.83
N ILE A 162 0.75 -9.17 -13.73
CA ILE A 162 -0.55 -8.49 -13.61
C ILE A 162 -0.39 -6.97 -13.75
N LEU A 163 0.52 -6.37 -12.99
CA LEU A 163 0.69 -4.92 -13.00
C LEU A 163 1.18 -4.39 -14.37
N THR A 164 2.07 -5.12 -15.04
CA THR A 164 2.65 -4.66 -16.31
C THR A 164 1.78 -4.96 -17.53
N LYS A 165 1.03 -6.07 -17.54
CA LYS A 165 0.20 -6.47 -18.67
C LYS A 165 -1.23 -5.95 -18.57
N ASP A 166 -1.83 -6.01 -17.36
CA ASP A 166 -3.25 -5.77 -17.18
C ASP A 166 -3.56 -4.41 -16.54
N CYS A 167 -2.59 -3.81 -15.81
CA CYS A 167 -2.83 -2.59 -15.03
C CYS A 167 -2.07 -1.36 -15.54
N ALA A 168 -1.54 -1.39 -16.76
CA ALA A 168 -0.84 -0.28 -17.41
C ALA A 168 0.29 0.34 -16.53
N MET A 169 1.05 -0.48 -15.84
CA MET A 169 2.25 -0.06 -15.10
C MET A 169 3.53 -0.59 -15.74
N ASP A 170 4.63 0.10 -15.55
CA ASP A 170 5.99 -0.35 -15.89
C ASP A 170 6.77 -0.69 -14.62
N LEU A 171 7.46 -1.81 -14.61
CA LEU A 171 8.41 -2.13 -13.54
C LEU A 171 9.65 -1.22 -13.68
N VAL A 172 9.88 -0.37 -12.69
CA VAL A 172 11.00 0.59 -12.67
C VAL A 172 12.24 -0.03 -12.05
N CYS A 173 12.06 -0.69 -10.91
CA CYS A 173 13.17 -1.21 -10.13
C CYS A 173 12.75 -2.42 -9.27
N CYS A 174 13.68 -3.33 -9.06
CA CYS A 174 13.64 -4.34 -8.01
C CYS A 174 14.77 -4.03 -7.03
N PHE A 175 14.44 -3.66 -5.80
CA PHE A 175 15.43 -3.31 -4.76
C PHE A 175 16.04 -4.53 -4.06
N GLY A 176 15.92 -5.72 -4.66
CA GLY A 176 16.36 -6.96 -4.05
C GLY A 176 15.30 -7.52 -3.08
N SER A 177 15.75 -8.17 -2.02
CA SER A 177 14.86 -8.79 -1.03
C SER A 177 15.13 -8.29 0.38
N THR A 178 14.06 -8.24 1.18
CA THR A 178 14.15 -7.96 2.62
C THR A 178 14.80 -9.13 3.37
N SER A 179 15.10 -8.94 4.67
CA SER A 179 15.59 -10.00 5.56
C SER A 179 14.66 -11.22 5.65
N TRP A 180 13.39 -11.08 5.26
CA TRP A 180 12.40 -12.17 5.16
C TRP A 180 12.30 -12.81 3.77
N ASP A 181 13.27 -12.52 2.88
CA ASP A 181 13.29 -13.03 1.51
C ASP A 181 12.03 -12.59 0.72
N ARG A 182 11.68 -11.32 0.81
CA ARG A 182 10.58 -10.69 0.09
C ARG A 182 11.10 -9.61 -0.83
N SER A 183 10.75 -9.69 -2.10
CA SER A 183 11.14 -8.70 -3.10
C SER A 183 10.46 -7.36 -2.83
N LEU A 184 11.16 -6.26 -3.11
CA LEU A 184 10.59 -4.91 -3.15
C LEU A 184 10.57 -4.45 -4.61
N LEU A 185 9.37 -4.27 -5.15
CA LEU A 185 9.13 -3.98 -6.56
C LEU A 185 8.50 -2.60 -6.70
N LEU A 186 9.15 -1.70 -7.43
CA LEU A 186 8.64 -0.37 -7.73
C LEU A 186 8.09 -0.32 -9.15
N PHE A 187 6.84 0.08 -9.26
CA PHE A 187 6.14 0.30 -10.52
C PHE A 187 5.81 1.78 -10.72
N LYS A 188 5.68 2.19 -11.99
CA LYS A 188 5.25 3.52 -12.42
C LYS A 188 4.07 3.38 -13.39
N ALA A 189 3.06 4.21 -13.25
CA ALA A 189 1.94 4.26 -14.19
C ALA A 189 2.42 4.68 -15.59
N LYS A 190 1.98 3.94 -16.63
CA LYS A 190 2.29 4.25 -18.03
C LYS A 190 1.66 5.58 -18.42
N GLY A 191 2.37 6.34 -19.26
CA GLY A 191 1.89 7.62 -19.77
C GLY A 191 1.89 8.76 -18.76
N TRP A 192 2.27 8.53 -17.52
CA TRP A 192 2.39 9.60 -16.54
C TRP A 192 3.74 10.33 -16.67
N ASN A 193 3.67 11.66 -16.90
CA ASN A 193 4.83 12.54 -16.91
C ASN A 193 4.83 13.42 -15.64
N PRO A 194 5.95 13.60 -14.94
CA PRO A 194 6.04 14.51 -13.79
C PRO A 194 5.65 15.96 -14.09
N GLU A 195 5.70 16.35 -15.35
CA GLU A 195 5.32 17.68 -15.83
C GLU A 195 3.81 17.87 -15.98
N ASP A 196 3.03 16.79 -16.05
CA ASP A 196 1.56 16.82 -16.12
C ASP A 196 0.92 17.08 -14.73
N ARG A 197 1.51 17.96 -13.95
CA ARG A 197 0.89 18.47 -12.72
C ARG A 197 -0.13 19.53 -13.12
N GLU A 198 -1.32 19.13 -13.54
CA GLU A 198 -2.43 20.07 -13.59
C GLU A 198 -2.76 20.53 -12.17
N PRO A 199 -2.68 21.84 -11.90
CA PRO A 199 -3.33 22.40 -10.73
C PRO A 199 -4.83 22.18 -10.92
N LEU A 200 -5.49 21.48 -9.99
CA LEU A 200 -6.94 21.55 -9.92
C LEU A 200 -7.29 23.03 -9.86
N GLU A 201 -7.92 23.54 -10.93
CA GLU A 201 -8.43 24.90 -10.98
C GLU A 201 -9.22 25.13 -9.70
N ARG A 202 -8.76 26.09 -8.90
CA ARG A 202 -9.56 26.62 -7.81
C ARG A 202 -10.76 27.24 -8.46
N GLY A 203 -11.87 26.52 -8.50
CA GLY A 203 -13.15 27.08 -8.85
C GLY A 203 -13.34 28.35 -7.99
N CYS A 204 -13.32 29.48 -8.64
CA CYS A 204 -13.87 30.69 -8.07
C CYS A 204 -15.38 30.47 -7.90
N ASP A 205 -15.82 30.47 -6.65
CA ASP A 205 -17.12 31.02 -6.25
C ASP A 205 -16.99 31.49 -4.80
#